data_73b8103b8611234467089e2a310f8703
#
_entry.id   73b8103b8611234467089e2a310f8703
#
_cell.length_a   1.000
_cell.length_b   1.000
_cell.length_c   1.000
_cell.angle_alpha   90.00
_cell.angle_beta   90.00
_cell.angle_gamma   90.00
#
_symmetry.space_group_name_H-M   'P 1'
#
loop_
_entity.id
_entity.type
_entity.pdbx_description
1 polymer ?
#
loop_
_entity_poly.entity_id
_entity_poly.type
_entity_poly.pdbx_seq_one_letter_code
_entity_poly.pdbx_strand_id
1 'polypeptide(L)'
;MNKNNGTYIIVTWNNEKEIEDCLSTVSRYSPKNSKVIVVDNNSNDRTVQIIKEKFPETELIESKENLGFAAANNFALENVSSEYICYLNPDVILTEDILTPSIEILEDQSEVGLVACRLKNKDGSNQPSCFNFANSWSLPCEILHIGAVMPRSLRKKYFLNYYKTNDDFKPDWVIGAEMVMRTKDARAIGGFSTEYFMYTEDMDLCKKISVILKKQIYFISGVSLIHLGGASEAQNVNYNKQKKLFQNDMIFVRKFYGKEEARKTADYMAKAYSMRKLLLKIGYWKKNRKYQIEKNNVAIQLINEI
;
A
#
# COMPACT_ATOMS: atom_id res chain seq x y z
N MET A 1 30.60 12.99 -2.91
CA MET A 1 29.35 13.14 -2.13
C MET A 1 28.76 11.74 -1.98
N ASN A 2 28.45 11.29 -0.77
CA ASN A 2 27.83 9.97 -0.56
C ASN A 2 26.42 9.99 -1.17
N LYS A 3 26.27 9.39 -2.33
CA LYS A 3 25.06 9.45 -3.17
C LYS A 3 23.83 8.72 -2.61
N ASN A 4 23.94 7.94 -1.54
CA ASN A 4 22.85 7.07 -1.03
C ASN A 4 22.27 7.61 0.29
N ASN A 5 21.85 8.88 0.31
CA ASN A 5 21.27 9.50 1.50
C ASN A 5 19.75 9.48 1.42
N GLY A 6 19.14 8.53 2.12
CA GLY A 6 17.68 8.38 2.21
C GLY A 6 17.20 8.45 3.64
N THR A 7 15.93 8.84 3.81
CA THR A 7 15.23 8.84 5.09
C THR A 7 14.09 7.83 5.05
N TYR A 8 14.10 6.89 5.98
CA TYR A 8 12.92 6.04 6.24
C TYR A 8 11.91 6.85 7.05
N ILE A 9 10.68 6.87 6.58
CA ILE A 9 9.52 7.42 7.28
C ILE A 9 8.65 6.25 7.71
N ILE A 10 8.47 6.08 9.01
CA ILE A 10 7.69 4.99 9.61
C ILE A 10 6.59 5.60 10.46
N VAL A 11 5.33 5.31 10.14
CA VAL A 11 4.19 5.70 10.96
C VAL A 11 3.76 4.50 11.78
N THR A 12 3.68 4.65 13.10
CA THR A 12 3.33 3.57 14.01
C THR A 12 2.11 3.93 14.89
N TRP A 13 1.31 2.92 15.23
CA TRP A 13 0.19 3.04 16.16
C TRP A 13 -0.11 1.66 16.79
N ASN A 14 0.24 1.52 18.09
CA ASN A 14 0.09 0.27 18.84
C ASN A 14 0.79 -0.93 18.17
N ASN A 15 2.07 -0.77 17.85
CA ASN A 15 2.92 -1.77 17.21
C ASN A 15 4.03 -2.30 18.13
N GLU A 16 3.78 -2.45 19.44
CA GLU A 16 4.78 -2.94 20.40
C GLU A 16 5.40 -4.30 20.04
N LYS A 17 4.70 -5.09 19.22
CA LYS A 17 5.17 -6.43 18.81
C LYS A 17 6.04 -6.42 17.57
N GLU A 18 5.85 -5.43 16.70
CA GLU A 18 6.47 -5.37 15.38
C GLU A 18 7.59 -4.33 15.29
N ILE A 19 7.47 -3.22 16.02
CA ILE A 19 8.36 -2.05 15.85
C ILE A 19 9.84 -2.36 16.14
N GLU A 20 10.12 -3.23 17.10
CA GLU A 20 11.49 -3.62 17.43
C GLU A 20 12.17 -4.37 16.27
N ASP A 21 11.49 -5.36 15.67
CA ASP A 21 12.01 -6.11 14.53
C ASP A 21 12.17 -5.21 13.32
N CYS A 22 11.22 -4.31 13.07
CA CYS A 22 11.29 -3.33 12.00
C CYS A 22 12.54 -2.45 12.13
N LEU A 23 12.70 -1.73 13.23
CA LEU A 23 13.81 -0.80 13.44
C LEU A 23 15.17 -1.51 13.52
N SER A 24 15.24 -2.70 14.13
CA SER A 24 16.47 -3.50 14.19
C SER A 24 16.94 -3.90 12.79
N THR A 25 16.01 -4.29 11.90
CA THR A 25 16.37 -4.68 10.54
C THR A 25 16.65 -3.47 9.65
N VAL A 26 15.97 -2.34 9.84
CA VAL A 26 16.31 -1.07 9.20
C VAL A 26 17.72 -0.65 9.58
N SER A 27 18.08 -0.65 10.87
CA SER A 27 19.44 -0.34 11.33
C SER A 27 20.49 -1.27 10.74
N ARG A 28 20.18 -2.55 10.59
CA ARG A 28 21.09 -3.58 10.09
C ARG A 28 21.34 -3.53 8.59
N TYR A 29 20.31 -3.29 7.79
CA TYR A 29 20.37 -3.46 6.34
C TYR A 29 20.39 -2.15 5.56
N SER A 30 20.15 -1.02 6.20
CA SER A 30 20.17 0.27 5.52
C SER A 30 21.60 0.80 5.30
N PRO A 31 21.82 1.60 4.27
CA PRO A 31 23.08 2.34 4.11
C PRO A 31 23.42 3.17 5.35
N LYS A 32 24.69 3.23 5.73
CA LYS A 32 25.16 3.85 6.99
C LYS A 32 24.73 5.32 7.22
N ASN A 33 24.43 6.04 6.14
CA ASN A 33 24.02 7.45 6.21
C ASN A 33 22.50 7.64 6.12
N SER A 34 21.73 6.55 6.18
CA SER A 34 20.27 6.62 6.20
C SER A 34 19.78 7.18 7.53
N LYS A 35 18.73 8.00 7.47
CA LYS A 35 18.01 8.49 8.64
C LYS A 35 16.72 7.74 8.83
N VAL A 36 16.23 7.73 10.06
CA VAL A 36 14.93 7.14 10.40
C VAL A 36 14.11 8.18 11.16
N ILE A 37 12.94 8.51 10.62
CA ILE A 37 11.92 9.32 11.29
C ILE A 37 10.76 8.40 11.60
N VAL A 38 10.40 8.28 12.87
CA VAL A 38 9.19 7.56 13.29
C VAL A 38 8.15 8.55 13.79
N VAL A 39 6.96 8.50 13.24
CA VAL A 39 5.80 9.23 13.79
C VAL A 39 4.95 8.25 14.58
N ASP A 40 4.94 8.41 15.88
CA ASP A 40 4.00 7.70 16.74
C ASP A 40 2.64 8.39 16.71
N ASN A 41 1.64 7.67 16.25
CA ASN A 41 0.30 8.17 16.01
C ASN A 41 -0.60 8.04 17.26
N ASN A 42 -0.06 8.45 18.44
CA ASN A 42 -0.70 8.36 19.75
C ASN A 42 -0.94 6.91 20.20
N SER A 43 0.13 6.13 20.27
CA SER A 43 0.09 4.76 20.81
C SER A 43 -0.19 4.73 22.31
N ASN A 44 -0.93 3.72 22.76
CA ASN A 44 -1.25 3.48 24.18
C ASN A 44 -0.59 2.22 24.75
N ASP A 45 0.24 1.55 23.92
CA ASP A 45 1.01 0.37 24.31
C ASP A 45 2.49 0.74 24.55
N ARG A 46 3.39 -0.22 24.53
CA ARG A 46 4.82 -0.01 24.78
C ARG A 46 5.61 0.48 23.55
N THR A 47 4.96 0.78 22.44
CA THR A 47 5.62 1.18 21.17
C THR A 47 6.62 2.32 21.39
N VAL A 48 6.18 3.43 21.97
CA VAL A 48 7.03 4.61 22.24
C VAL A 48 8.19 4.28 23.19
N GLN A 49 7.90 3.51 24.25
CA GLN A 49 8.92 3.08 25.19
C GLN A 49 10.02 2.27 24.51
N ILE A 50 9.66 1.28 23.68
CA ILE A 50 10.61 0.44 22.94
C ILE A 50 11.51 1.30 22.05
N ILE A 51 10.94 2.26 21.32
CA ILE A 51 11.70 3.15 20.43
C ILE A 51 12.71 3.95 21.24
N LYS A 52 12.29 4.62 22.30
CA LYS A 52 13.17 5.46 23.14
C LYS A 52 14.30 4.68 23.81
N GLU A 53 14.01 3.47 24.29
CA GLU A 53 14.99 2.65 25.02
C GLU A 53 15.98 1.96 24.08
N LYS A 54 15.54 1.47 22.93
CA LYS A 54 16.36 0.58 22.07
C LYS A 54 16.90 1.26 20.81
N PHE A 55 16.28 2.37 20.37
CA PHE A 55 16.63 3.08 19.12
C PHE A 55 16.75 4.60 19.35
N PRO A 56 17.61 5.05 20.28
CA PRO A 56 17.72 6.45 20.65
C PRO A 56 18.23 7.37 19.51
N GLU A 57 18.81 6.79 18.46
CA GLU A 57 19.25 7.50 17.25
C GLU A 57 18.09 7.81 16.28
N THR A 58 16.91 7.22 16.50
CA THR A 58 15.71 7.45 15.68
C THR A 58 15.08 8.80 16.04
N GLU A 59 14.81 9.62 15.04
CA GLU A 59 14.00 10.83 15.23
C GLU A 59 12.54 10.44 15.49
N LEU A 60 12.12 10.45 16.76
CA LEU A 60 10.77 10.11 17.17
C LEU A 60 9.91 11.36 17.32
N ILE A 61 8.79 11.39 16.60
CA ILE A 61 7.76 12.44 16.66
C ILE A 61 6.50 11.83 17.29
N GLU A 62 6.16 12.28 18.48
CA GLU A 62 4.98 11.80 19.22
C GLU A 62 3.78 12.71 18.91
N SER A 63 2.79 12.19 18.20
CA SER A 63 1.53 12.91 17.93
C SER A 63 0.61 12.89 19.15
N LYS A 64 -0.13 13.96 19.36
CA LYS A 64 -1.13 14.06 20.46
C LYS A 64 -2.42 13.30 20.13
N GLU A 65 -2.64 12.97 18.89
CA GLU A 65 -3.83 12.27 18.38
C GLU A 65 -3.47 11.36 17.21
N ASN A 66 -4.34 10.41 16.89
CA ASN A 66 -4.17 9.57 15.72
C ASN A 66 -4.58 10.33 14.44
N LEU A 67 -3.59 10.85 13.73
CA LEU A 67 -3.75 11.61 12.49
C LEU A 67 -4.18 10.74 11.28
N GLY A 68 -4.09 9.41 11.42
CA GLY A 68 -4.17 8.48 10.30
C GLY A 68 -2.85 8.36 9.54
N PHE A 69 -2.77 7.40 8.63
CA PHE A 69 -1.53 7.06 7.92
C PHE A 69 -1.04 8.22 7.01
N ALA A 70 -1.92 8.78 6.20
CA ALA A 70 -1.59 9.80 5.22
C ALA A 70 -1.04 11.08 5.87
N ALA A 71 -1.76 11.64 6.85
CA ALA A 71 -1.35 12.89 7.49
C ALA A 71 -0.08 12.74 8.31
N ALA A 72 0.12 11.62 8.99
CA ALA A 72 1.34 11.34 9.75
C ALA A 72 2.57 11.20 8.85
N ASN A 73 2.47 10.52 7.70
CA ASN A 73 3.53 10.47 6.71
C ASN A 73 3.87 11.85 6.13
N ASN A 74 2.85 12.67 5.84
CA ASN A 74 3.05 14.03 5.34
C ASN A 74 3.74 14.91 6.38
N PHE A 75 3.38 14.77 7.65
CA PHE A 75 4.03 15.49 8.74
C PHE A 75 5.53 15.14 8.84
N ALA A 76 5.87 13.85 8.72
CA ALA A 76 7.27 13.45 8.65
C ALA A 76 7.99 14.01 7.41
N LEU A 77 7.32 14.03 6.24
CA LEU A 77 7.90 14.52 4.99
C LEU A 77 8.36 15.98 5.07
N GLU A 78 7.70 16.81 5.88
CA GLU A 78 8.11 18.21 6.09
C GLU A 78 9.49 18.32 6.74
N ASN A 79 9.86 17.35 7.60
CA ASN A 79 11.13 17.33 8.34
C ASN A 79 12.27 16.63 7.59
N VAL A 80 12.01 16.01 6.43
CA VAL A 80 13.03 15.31 5.66
C VAL A 80 14.00 16.30 5.01
N SER A 81 15.30 16.05 5.17
CA SER A 81 16.37 16.81 4.50
C SER A 81 17.13 16.02 3.43
N SER A 82 16.91 14.70 3.36
CA SER A 82 17.55 13.80 2.37
C SER A 82 16.95 13.95 0.99
N GLU A 83 17.70 13.54 -0.04
CA GLU A 83 17.25 13.57 -1.42
C GLU A 83 16.19 12.48 -1.73
N TYR A 84 16.25 11.37 -1.01
CA TYR A 84 15.34 10.23 -1.15
C TYR A 84 14.62 9.93 0.14
N ILE A 85 13.42 9.40 0.02
CA ILE A 85 12.59 8.89 1.12
C ILE A 85 12.16 7.47 0.83
N CYS A 86 12.00 6.72 1.91
CA CYS A 86 11.37 5.41 1.92
C CYS A 86 10.20 5.45 2.91
N TYR A 87 8.97 5.47 2.45
CA TYR A 87 7.82 5.19 3.30
C TYR A 87 7.83 3.70 3.62
N LEU A 88 7.81 3.36 4.91
CA LEU A 88 7.93 1.98 5.38
C LEU A 88 6.91 1.70 6.49
N ASN A 89 6.17 0.61 6.37
CA ASN A 89 5.24 0.20 7.42
C ASN A 89 6.00 -0.34 8.65
N PRO A 90 5.44 -0.19 9.87
CA PRO A 90 6.07 -0.63 11.12
C PRO A 90 6.09 -2.16 11.28
N ASP A 91 5.36 -2.92 10.45
CA ASP A 91 5.29 -4.38 10.42
C ASP A 91 6.09 -5.00 9.25
N VAL A 92 7.09 -4.25 8.77
CA VAL A 92 8.07 -4.71 7.77
C VAL A 92 9.34 -5.18 8.46
N ILE A 93 9.92 -6.27 7.94
CA ILE A 93 11.22 -6.81 8.31
C ILE A 93 12.10 -6.80 7.06
N LEU A 94 13.16 -6.00 7.08
CA LEU A 94 14.14 -5.99 6.00
C LEU A 94 15.01 -7.25 6.07
N THR A 95 15.29 -7.86 4.94
CA THR A 95 16.18 -9.02 4.81
C THR A 95 17.45 -8.69 4.03
N GLU A 96 17.49 -7.53 3.40
CA GLU A 96 18.59 -7.01 2.57
C GLU A 96 18.45 -5.48 2.41
N ASP A 97 19.44 -4.83 1.82
CA ASP A 97 19.37 -3.40 1.47
C ASP A 97 18.37 -3.20 0.33
N ILE A 98 17.28 -2.50 0.61
CA ILE A 98 16.24 -2.14 -0.35
C ILE A 98 16.42 -0.73 -0.90
N LEU A 99 17.14 0.13 -0.16
CA LEU A 99 17.22 1.55 -0.45
C LEU A 99 18.19 1.84 -1.60
N THR A 100 19.39 1.26 -1.55
CA THR A 100 20.42 1.47 -2.58
C THR A 100 19.93 1.09 -3.98
N PRO A 101 19.43 -0.14 -4.25
CA PRO A 101 18.98 -0.50 -5.58
C PRO A 101 17.75 0.31 -6.04
N SER A 102 16.91 0.76 -5.10
CA SER A 102 15.78 1.64 -5.44
C SER A 102 16.24 3.03 -5.86
N ILE A 103 17.24 3.58 -5.17
CA ILE A 103 17.84 4.90 -5.52
C ILE A 103 18.53 4.82 -6.87
N GLU A 104 19.30 3.76 -7.15
CA GLU A 104 19.96 3.55 -8.43
C GLU A 104 18.96 3.60 -9.60
N ILE A 105 17.82 2.92 -9.49
CA ILE A 105 16.76 2.98 -10.50
C ILE A 105 16.20 4.41 -10.63
N LEU A 106 15.98 5.09 -9.51
CA LEU A 106 15.51 6.48 -9.55
C LEU A 106 16.54 7.42 -10.21
N GLU A 107 17.84 7.20 -10.01
CA GLU A 107 18.90 7.99 -10.65
C GLU A 107 18.99 7.71 -12.15
N ASP A 108 18.97 6.43 -12.54
CA ASP A 108 19.17 5.99 -13.92
C ASP A 108 17.93 6.24 -14.81
N GLN A 109 16.72 6.21 -14.24
CA GLN A 109 15.47 6.33 -14.97
C GLN A 109 14.67 7.54 -14.47
N SER A 110 14.80 8.67 -15.17
CA SER A 110 14.11 9.92 -14.79
C SER A 110 12.59 9.84 -14.89
N GLU A 111 12.08 8.95 -15.74
CA GLU A 111 10.64 8.67 -15.89
C GLU A 111 10.06 7.83 -14.75
N VAL A 112 10.89 7.25 -13.88
CA VAL A 112 10.43 6.54 -12.68
C VAL A 112 10.24 7.54 -11.54
N GLY A 113 9.07 7.53 -10.93
CA GLY A 113 8.70 8.40 -9.80
C GLY A 113 8.70 7.70 -8.45
N LEU A 114 8.46 6.40 -8.45
CA LEU A 114 8.43 5.56 -7.25
C LEU A 114 8.94 4.16 -7.58
N VAL A 115 9.71 3.60 -6.65
CA VAL A 115 10.20 2.22 -6.71
C VAL A 115 9.67 1.46 -5.51
N ALA A 116 9.25 0.21 -5.73
CA ALA A 116 8.84 -0.71 -4.68
C ALA A 116 9.45 -2.10 -4.90
N CYS A 117 9.74 -2.79 -3.80
CA CYS A 117 10.35 -4.11 -3.79
C CYS A 117 9.31 -5.22 -3.61
N ARG A 118 9.76 -6.46 -3.75
CA ARG A 118 8.93 -7.65 -3.55
C ARG A 118 8.56 -7.81 -2.09
N LEU A 119 7.27 -7.88 -1.82
CA LEU A 119 6.77 -8.27 -0.50
C LEU A 119 6.67 -9.79 -0.39
N LYS A 120 7.14 -10.32 0.74
CA LYS A 120 6.99 -11.73 1.13
C LYS A 120 6.18 -11.85 2.40
N ASN A 121 5.41 -12.93 2.51
CA ASN A 121 4.81 -13.33 3.76
C ASN A 121 5.87 -13.94 4.70
N LYS A 122 5.54 -14.11 5.97
CA LYS A 122 6.43 -14.72 6.97
C LYS A 122 6.87 -16.15 6.61
N ASP A 123 6.08 -16.88 5.83
CA ASP A 123 6.39 -18.22 5.33
C ASP A 123 7.28 -18.21 4.05
N GLY A 124 7.74 -17.04 3.61
CA GLY A 124 8.56 -16.85 2.42
C GLY A 124 7.78 -16.83 1.10
N SER A 125 6.48 -17.05 1.11
CA SER A 125 5.65 -16.94 -0.09
C SER A 125 5.50 -15.48 -0.54
N ASN A 126 5.36 -15.25 -1.86
CA ASN A 126 5.17 -13.90 -2.40
C ASN A 126 3.81 -13.35 -2.01
N GLN A 127 3.80 -12.13 -1.48
CA GLN A 127 2.58 -11.37 -1.23
C GLN A 127 2.21 -10.56 -2.48
N PRO A 128 0.96 -10.61 -2.97
CA PRO A 128 0.51 -9.72 -4.04
C PRO A 128 0.60 -8.26 -3.59
N SER A 129 1.39 -7.46 -4.31
CA SER A 129 1.65 -6.06 -3.94
C SER A 129 1.54 -5.08 -5.12
N CYS A 130 1.28 -5.58 -6.33
CA CYS A 130 1.19 -4.78 -7.55
C CYS A 130 -0.19 -4.93 -8.18
N PHE A 131 -0.80 -3.82 -8.61
CA PHE A 131 -2.18 -3.79 -9.06
C PHE A 131 -2.38 -2.83 -10.23
N ASN A 132 -3.54 -2.95 -10.88
CA ASN A 132 -4.06 -1.95 -11.83
C ASN A 132 -4.92 -0.92 -11.08
N PHE A 133 -5.01 0.31 -11.59
CA PHE A 133 -5.88 1.33 -11.00
C PHE A 133 -7.35 0.91 -11.00
N ALA A 134 -8.03 1.27 -9.92
CA ALA A 134 -9.46 1.06 -9.76
C ALA A 134 -10.26 1.88 -10.79
N ASN A 135 -11.19 1.24 -11.48
CA ASN A 135 -12.12 1.86 -12.43
C ASN A 135 -13.35 0.97 -12.64
N SER A 136 -14.28 1.40 -13.51
CA SER A 136 -15.52 0.67 -13.81
C SER A 136 -15.31 -0.71 -14.42
N TRP A 137 -14.11 -1.02 -14.89
CA TRP A 137 -13.78 -2.33 -15.46
C TRP A 137 -13.00 -3.21 -14.50
N SER A 138 -11.93 -2.68 -13.87
CA SER A 138 -11.02 -3.47 -13.02
C SER A 138 -11.72 -3.99 -11.76
N LEU A 139 -12.45 -3.14 -11.03
CA LEU A 139 -13.11 -3.53 -9.78
C LEU A 139 -14.15 -4.65 -9.95
N PRO A 140 -15.08 -4.60 -10.93
CA PRO A 140 -15.99 -5.73 -11.19
C PRO A 140 -15.25 -7.03 -11.55
N CYS A 141 -14.18 -6.95 -12.34
CA CYS A 141 -13.37 -8.11 -12.70
C CYS A 141 -12.66 -8.73 -11.50
N GLU A 142 -12.18 -7.92 -10.56
CA GLU A 142 -11.60 -8.40 -9.30
C GLU A 142 -12.65 -9.06 -8.40
N ILE A 143 -13.85 -8.49 -8.27
CA ILE A 143 -14.97 -9.07 -7.54
C ILE A 143 -15.28 -10.48 -8.06
N LEU A 144 -15.24 -10.67 -9.37
CA LEU A 144 -15.52 -11.95 -10.02
C LEU A 144 -14.30 -12.87 -10.14
N HIS A 145 -13.13 -12.44 -9.68
CA HIS A 145 -11.84 -13.15 -9.79
C HIS A 145 -11.49 -13.57 -11.25
N ILE A 146 -11.87 -12.74 -12.23
CA ILE A 146 -11.65 -13.03 -13.65
C ILE A 146 -10.17 -13.26 -13.96
N GLY A 147 -9.28 -12.46 -13.33
CA GLY A 147 -7.83 -12.59 -13.50
C GLY A 147 -7.26 -13.96 -13.14
N ALA A 148 -7.93 -14.73 -12.26
CA ALA A 148 -7.46 -16.06 -11.87
C ALA A 148 -7.49 -17.07 -13.03
N VAL A 149 -8.41 -16.89 -13.99
CA VAL A 149 -8.60 -17.80 -15.15
C VAL A 149 -8.01 -17.24 -16.45
N MET A 150 -7.44 -16.02 -16.43
CA MET A 150 -6.90 -15.37 -17.63
C MET A 150 -5.51 -15.91 -18.00
N PRO A 151 -5.14 -15.92 -19.29
CA PRO A 151 -3.78 -16.20 -19.76
C PRO A 151 -2.76 -15.20 -19.19
N ARG A 152 -1.49 -15.64 -19.08
CA ARG A 152 -0.41 -14.83 -18.47
C ARG A 152 -0.25 -13.45 -19.14
N SER A 153 -0.37 -13.37 -20.46
CA SER A 153 -0.28 -12.11 -21.22
C SER A 153 -1.36 -11.10 -20.82
N LEU A 154 -2.60 -11.56 -20.62
CA LEU A 154 -3.70 -10.72 -20.14
C LEU A 154 -3.55 -10.34 -18.66
N ARG A 155 -3.00 -11.25 -17.82
CA ARG A 155 -2.69 -10.93 -16.43
C ARG A 155 -1.67 -9.81 -16.34
N LYS A 156 -0.60 -9.86 -17.14
CA LYS A 156 0.43 -8.80 -17.19
C LYS A 156 -0.16 -7.43 -17.52
N LYS A 157 -1.19 -7.38 -18.35
CA LYS A 157 -1.77 -6.11 -18.82
C LYS A 157 -2.91 -5.59 -17.94
N TYR A 158 -3.76 -6.49 -17.42
CA TYR A 158 -5.05 -6.09 -16.86
C TYR A 158 -5.33 -6.64 -15.45
N PHE A 159 -4.52 -7.59 -14.94
CA PHE A 159 -4.77 -8.28 -13.69
C PHE A 159 -3.46 -8.51 -12.93
N LEU A 160 -2.76 -7.43 -12.62
CA LEU A 160 -1.42 -7.47 -12.04
C LEU A 160 -1.38 -8.20 -10.69
N ASN A 161 -2.44 -8.14 -9.90
CA ASN A 161 -2.59 -8.91 -8.66
C ASN A 161 -2.53 -10.44 -8.86
N TYR A 162 -2.80 -10.93 -10.08
CA TYR A 162 -2.64 -12.35 -10.48
C TYR A 162 -1.39 -12.60 -11.33
N TYR A 163 -0.60 -11.54 -11.65
CA TYR A 163 0.61 -11.66 -12.45
C TYR A 163 1.80 -12.01 -11.57
N LYS A 164 2.13 -13.31 -11.53
CA LYS A 164 3.32 -13.79 -10.83
C LYS A 164 4.50 -13.79 -11.79
N THR A 165 5.54 -13.03 -11.45
CA THR A 165 6.76 -12.93 -12.26
C THR A 165 7.98 -12.77 -11.36
N ASN A 166 9.15 -13.14 -11.91
CA ASN A 166 10.46 -12.83 -11.35
C ASN A 166 11.14 -11.68 -12.13
N ASP A 167 10.45 -11.12 -13.09
CA ASP A 167 10.95 -9.98 -13.87
C ASP A 167 10.51 -8.67 -13.22
N ASP A 168 11.30 -7.63 -13.40
CA ASP A 168 10.92 -6.27 -13.06
C ASP A 168 9.86 -5.78 -14.04
N PHE A 169 8.96 -4.91 -13.57
CA PHE A 169 7.92 -4.33 -14.42
C PHE A 169 7.37 -3.04 -13.84
N LYS A 170 6.49 -2.38 -14.58
CA LYS A 170 5.87 -1.10 -14.21
C LYS A 170 4.39 -1.32 -13.93
N PRO A 171 3.98 -1.46 -12.64
CA PRO A 171 2.57 -1.56 -12.25
C PRO A 171 1.89 -0.18 -12.28
N ASP A 172 0.55 -0.17 -12.22
CA ASP A 172 -0.17 1.08 -12.02
C ASP A 172 0.02 1.60 -10.59
N TRP A 173 -0.07 0.71 -9.59
CA TRP A 173 0.18 1.05 -8.20
C TRP A 173 0.67 -0.14 -7.38
N VAL A 174 1.24 0.15 -6.23
CA VAL A 174 1.79 -0.81 -5.27
C VAL A 174 1.24 -0.54 -3.87
N ILE A 175 1.22 -1.57 -3.02
CA ILE A 175 0.84 -1.42 -1.61
C ILE A 175 1.86 -0.55 -0.88
N GLY A 176 1.37 0.33 -0.01
CA GLY A 176 2.14 1.28 0.79
C GLY A 176 3.01 0.68 1.89
N ALA A 177 3.33 -0.62 1.83
CA ALA A 177 4.18 -1.28 2.82
C ALA A 177 5.65 -0.81 2.72
N GLU A 178 6.10 -0.54 1.51
CA GLU A 178 7.41 0.02 1.20
C GLU A 178 7.34 0.79 -0.12
N MET A 179 7.77 2.06 -0.11
CA MET A 179 7.76 2.94 -1.29
C MET A 179 8.95 3.89 -1.24
N VAL A 180 9.88 3.76 -2.20
CA VAL A 180 11.04 4.66 -2.32
C VAL A 180 10.81 5.68 -3.42
N MET A 181 11.04 6.96 -3.13
CA MET A 181 10.90 8.03 -4.11
C MET A 181 11.83 9.21 -3.81
N ARG A 182 11.99 10.10 -4.81
CA ARG A 182 12.71 11.36 -4.56
C ARG A 182 11.87 12.26 -3.66
N THR A 183 12.49 12.86 -2.65
CA THR A 183 11.83 13.79 -1.72
C THR A 183 11.17 14.96 -2.45
N LYS A 184 11.84 15.50 -3.49
CA LYS A 184 11.28 16.57 -4.32
C LYS A 184 10.00 16.16 -5.06
N ASP A 185 9.95 14.93 -5.55
CA ASP A 185 8.78 14.40 -6.25
C ASP A 185 7.60 14.21 -5.26
N ALA A 186 7.88 13.68 -4.06
CA ALA A 186 6.87 13.55 -3.00
C ALA A 186 6.27 14.90 -2.61
N ARG A 187 7.12 15.92 -2.42
CA ARG A 187 6.66 17.28 -2.11
C ARG A 187 5.90 17.93 -3.25
N ALA A 188 6.34 17.74 -4.49
CA ALA A 188 5.68 18.31 -5.66
C ALA A 188 4.23 17.81 -5.86
N ILE A 189 3.93 16.58 -5.40
CA ILE A 189 2.56 16.05 -5.43
C ILE A 189 1.79 16.25 -4.12
N GLY A 190 2.39 16.94 -3.12
CA GLY A 190 1.79 17.18 -1.82
C GLY A 190 1.68 15.93 -0.94
N GLY A 191 2.61 14.96 -1.06
CA GLY A 191 2.61 13.73 -0.27
C GLY A 191 1.37 12.87 -0.49
N PHE A 192 0.91 12.18 0.55
CA PHE A 192 -0.33 11.40 0.56
C PHE A 192 -1.57 12.30 0.62
N SER A 193 -2.67 11.86 0.02
CA SER A 193 -3.96 12.56 0.13
C SER A 193 -4.65 12.23 1.44
N THR A 194 -4.96 13.25 2.24
CA THR A 194 -5.50 13.09 3.60
C THR A 194 -7.02 12.84 3.64
N GLU A 195 -7.69 12.84 2.51
CA GLU A 195 -9.11 12.47 2.39
C GLU A 195 -9.37 10.98 2.68
N TYR A 196 -8.31 10.17 2.66
CA TYR A 196 -8.31 8.77 3.08
C TYR A 196 -7.72 8.68 4.49
N PHE A 197 -8.50 8.23 5.46
CA PHE A 197 -7.96 7.98 6.80
C PHE A 197 -7.04 6.77 6.81
N MET A 198 -7.39 5.74 6.04
CA MET A 198 -6.64 4.48 5.86
C MET A 198 -7.19 3.74 4.64
N TYR A 199 -6.32 3.10 3.86
CA TYR A 199 -6.56 2.43 2.59
C TYR A 199 -6.79 3.38 1.41
N THR A 200 -6.33 2.99 0.25
CA THR A 200 -6.43 3.73 -1.03
C THR A 200 -5.47 4.93 -1.15
N GLU A 201 -4.91 5.43 -0.04
CA GLU A 201 -3.92 6.53 -0.07
C GLU A 201 -2.66 6.16 -0.87
N ASP A 202 -2.26 4.89 -0.86
CA ASP A 202 -1.16 4.34 -1.66
C ASP A 202 -1.49 4.32 -3.16
N MET A 203 -2.67 3.87 -3.54
CA MET A 203 -3.16 3.93 -4.91
C MET A 203 -3.29 5.39 -5.39
N ASP A 204 -3.79 6.29 -4.56
CA ASP A 204 -3.90 7.73 -4.86
C ASP A 204 -2.52 8.36 -5.07
N LEU A 205 -1.53 8.06 -4.21
CA LEU A 205 -0.16 8.54 -4.34
C LEU A 205 0.43 8.10 -5.70
N CYS A 206 0.32 6.82 -6.05
CA CYS A 206 0.76 6.30 -7.34
C CYS A 206 0.05 6.97 -8.51
N LYS A 207 -1.25 7.24 -8.38
CA LYS A 207 -2.00 7.95 -9.41
C LYS A 207 -1.57 9.41 -9.56
N LYS A 208 -1.29 10.11 -8.45
CA LYS A 208 -0.72 11.47 -8.51
C LYS A 208 0.64 11.50 -9.21
N ILE A 209 1.52 10.53 -8.93
CA ILE A 209 2.80 10.37 -9.63
C ILE A 209 2.56 10.27 -11.15
N SER A 210 1.60 9.44 -11.55
CA SER A 210 1.29 9.23 -12.97
C SER A 210 0.70 10.47 -13.65
N VAL A 211 -0.26 11.17 -13.00
CA VAL A 211 -0.99 12.26 -13.66
C VAL A 211 -0.35 13.63 -13.49
N ILE A 212 0.32 13.90 -12.37
CA ILE A 212 0.94 15.19 -12.06
C ILE A 212 2.38 15.23 -12.57
N LEU A 213 3.18 14.22 -12.19
CA LEU A 213 4.61 14.17 -12.56
C LEU A 213 4.84 13.54 -13.93
N LYS A 214 3.84 12.86 -14.51
CA LYS A 214 3.97 12.05 -15.73
C LYS A 214 5.04 10.96 -15.61
N LYS A 215 5.21 10.41 -14.40
CA LYS A 215 6.18 9.38 -14.10
C LYS A 215 5.49 8.04 -13.81
N GLN A 216 6.28 6.97 -13.83
CA GLN A 216 5.83 5.59 -13.67
C GLN A 216 6.23 5.03 -12.31
N ILE A 217 5.53 3.99 -11.89
CA ILE A 217 5.90 3.16 -10.74
C ILE A 217 6.77 2.02 -11.26
N TYR A 218 7.82 1.66 -10.53
CA TYR A 218 8.73 0.57 -10.87
C TYR A 218 8.74 -0.48 -9.76
N PHE A 219 8.61 -1.74 -10.13
CA PHE A 219 8.69 -2.87 -9.20
C PHE A 219 9.97 -3.66 -9.43
N ILE A 220 10.81 -3.75 -8.39
CA ILE A 220 12.02 -4.58 -8.37
C ILE A 220 11.64 -5.99 -7.89
N SER A 221 11.86 -6.98 -8.74
CA SER A 221 11.56 -8.36 -8.42
C SER A 221 12.68 -9.08 -7.69
N GLY A 222 13.91 -8.64 -7.90
CA GLY A 222 15.15 -9.25 -7.36
C GLY A 222 15.45 -8.89 -5.92
N VAL A 223 14.82 -7.83 -5.38
CA VAL A 223 14.97 -7.36 -3.99
C VAL A 223 13.68 -7.61 -3.23
N SER A 224 13.78 -8.04 -1.99
CA SER A 224 12.60 -8.43 -1.21
C SER A 224 12.70 -8.10 0.27
N LEU A 225 11.54 -7.94 0.88
CA LEU A 225 11.37 -7.75 2.32
C LEU A 225 10.17 -8.57 2.81
N ILE A 226 10.08 -8.82 4.11
CA ILE A 226 8.94 -9.48 4.72
C ILE A 226 7.98 -8.41 5.22
N HIS A 227 6.70 -8.52 4.82
CA HIS A 227 5.63 -7.69 5.35
C HIS A 227 4.66 -8.60 6.10
N LEU A 228 4.57 -8.41 7.40
CA LEU A 228 3.77 -9.27 8.27
C LEU A 228 2.28 -9.16 7.97
N GLY A 229 1.86 -8.00 7.51
CA GLY A 229 0.54 -7.70 6.97
C GLY A 229 -0.62 -8.01 7.90
N GLY A 230 -1.39 -7.00 8.29
CA GLY A 230 -2.65 -7.22 9.00
C GLY A 230 -2.51 -7.65 10.46
N ALA A 231 -1.41 -7.35 11.14
CA ALA A 231 -1.31 -7.55 12.59
C ALA A 231 -2.45 -6.83 13.32
N SER A 232 -2.84 -5.66 12.83
CA SER A 232 -4.01 -4.91 13.29
C SER A 232 -5.36 -5.36 12.70
N GLU A 233 -5.38 -6.31 11.76
CA GLU A 233 -6.55 -6.61 10.92
C GLU A 233 -7.07 -8.06 11.01
N ALA A 234 -6.42 -8.91 11.77
CA ALA A 234 -6.79 -10.31 11.84
C ALA A 234 -8.20 -10.51 12.43
N GLN A 235 -9.02 -11.21 11.69
CA GLN A 235 -9.98 -12.20 12.14
C GLN A 235 -11.49 -11.99 11.96
N ASN A 236 -12.05 -10.87 11.50
CA ASN A 236 -13.50 -10.87 11.21
C ASN A 236 -13.84 -10.04 9.96
N VAL A 237 -14.95 -10.40 9.27
CA VAL A 237 -15.55 -9.50 8.26
C VAL A 237 -15.92 -8.21 8.99
N ASN A 238 -15.02 -7.25 8.97
CA ASN A 238 -15.28 -5.96 9.57
C ASN A 238 -16.09 -5.13 8.57
N TYR A 239 -17.41 -5.01 8.85
CA TYR A 239 -18.32 -4.18 8.07
C TYR A 239 -17.76 -2.77 7.84
N ASN A 240 -17.21 -2.16 8.88
CA ASN A 240 -16.64 -0.82 8.82
C ASN A 240 -15.42 -0.74 7.88
N LYS A 241 -14.56 -1.76 7.89
CA LYS A 241 -13.44 -1.86 6.94
C LYS A 241 -13.92 -1.96 5.50
N GLN A 242 -14.90 -2.83 5.23
CA GLN A 242 -15.47 -3.00 3.89
C GLN A 242 -16.13 -1.71 3.40
N LYS A 243 -16.86 -1.02 4.29
CA LYS A 243 -17.46 0.28 4.01
C LYS A 243 -16.40 1.32 3.64
N LYS A 244 -15.32 1.43 4.43
CA LYS A 244 -14.22 2.34 4.15
C LYS A 244 -13.57 2.05 2.79
N LEU A 245 -13.20 0.80 2.52
CA LEU A 245 -12.60 0.41 1.24
C LEU A 245 -13.50 0.81 0.06
N PHE A 246 -14.79 0.49 0.13
CA PHE A 246 -15.72 0.85 -0.92
C PHE A 246 -15.87 2.37 -1.10
N GLN A 247 -16.02 3.12 0.00
CA GLN A 247 -16.10 4.58 -0.03
C GLN A 247 -14.84 5.20 -0.62
N ASN A 248 -13.67 4.70 -0.22
CA ASN A 248 -12.39 5.18 -0.72
C ASN A 248 -12.20 4.89 -2.21
N ASP A 249 -12.58 3.70 -2.68
CA ASP A 249 -12.58 3.37 -4.11
C ASP A 249 -13.45 4.35 -4.91
N MET A 250 -14.64 4.69 -4.38
CA MET A 250 -15.52 5.66 -5.03
C MET A 250 -14.97 7.09 -5.00
N ILE A 251 -14.32 7.49 -3.90
CA ILE A 251 -13.60 8.78 -3.81
C ILE A 251 -12.51 8.83 -4.86
N PHE A 252 -11.68 7.77 -4.95
CA PHE A 252 -10.60 7.66 -5.94
C PHE A 252 -11.12 7.75 -7.38
N VAL A 253 -12.11 6.94 -7.73
CA VAL A 253 -12.67 6.93 -9.10
C VAL A 253 -13.29 8.28 -9.43
N ARG A 254 -14.02 8.90 -8.49
CA ARG A 254 -14.60 10.23 -8.70
C ARG A 254 -13.56 11.32 -8.87
N LYS A 255 -12.47 11.26 -8.10
CA LYS A 255 -11.37 12.23 -8.12
C LYS A 255 -10.63 12.21 -9.45
N PHE A 256 -10.29 11.05 -9.94
CA PHE A 256 -9.40 10.91 -11.12
C PHE A 256 -10.13 10.68 -12.44
N TYR A 257 -11.38 10.20 -12.42
CA TYR A 257 -12.14 9.86 -13.64
C TYR A 257 -13.51 10.55 -13.72
N GLY A 258 -13.92 11.28 -12.67
CA GLY A 258 -15.15 12.06 -12.63
C GLY A 258 -16.39 11.30 -12.12
N LYS A 259 -17.47 12.06 -11.92
CA LYS A 259 -18.72 11.56 -11.29
C LYS A 259 -19.40 10.46 -12.13
N GLU A 260 -19.39 10.59 -13.45
CA GLU A 260 -20.04 9.63 -14.33
C GLU A 260 -19.37 8.26 -14.27
N GLU A 261 -18.04 8.23 -14.27
CA GLU A 261 -17.26 6.99 -14.14
C GLU A 261 -17.46 6.36 -12.75
N ALA A 262 -17.53 7.15 -11.69
CA ALA A 262 -17.82 6.64 -10.35
C ALA A 262 -19.20 5.97 -10.29
N ARG A 263 -20.24 6.57 -10.91
CA ARG A 263 -21.56 5.96 -10.99
C ARG A 263 -21.56 4.65 -11.77
N LYS A 264 -20.91 4.62 -12.93
CA LYS A 264 -20.75 3.39 -13.73
C LYS A 264 -20.04 2.30 -12.93
N THR A 265 -18.99 2.69 -12.18
CA THR A 265 -18.22 1.77 -11.34
C THR A 265 -19.12 1.16 -10.27
N ALA A 266 -19.90 1.94 -9.54
CA ALA A 266 -20.84 1.46 -8.54
C ALA A 266 -21.87 0.49 -9.14
N ASP A 267 -22.49 0.85 -10.27
CA ASP A 267 -23.46 0.00 -10.98
C ASP A 267 -22.87 -1.36 -11.41
N TYR A 268 -21.63 -1.34 -11.94
CA TYR A 268 -20.98 -2.57 -12.38
C TYR A 268 -20.51 -3.43 -11.22
N MET A 269 -20.06 -2.82 -10.12
CA MET A 269 -19.76 -3.55 -8.89
C MET A 269 -21.01 -4.21 -8.31
N ALA A 270 -22.17 -3.53 -8.28
CA ALA A 270 -23.44 -4.11 -7.84
C ALA A 270 -23.82 -5.35 -8.65
N LYS A 271 -23.70 -5.25 -9.99
CA LYS A 271 -23.94 -6.39 -10.90
C LYS A 271 -22.95 -7.53 -10.65
N ALA A 272 -21.66 -7.23 -10.47
CA ALA A 272 -20.61 -8.22 -10.20
C ALA A 272 -20.85 -8.94 -8.86
N TYR A 273 -21.20 -8.22 -7.79
CA TYR A 273 -21.56 -8.82 -6.51
C TYR A 273 -22.83 -9.67 -6.59
N SER A 274 -23.83 -9.24 -7.35
CA SER A 274 -25.06 -10.02 -7.58
C SER A 274 -24.76 -11.31 -8.33
N MET A 275 -23.94 -11.26 -9.38
CA MET A 275 -23.47 -12.44 -10.11
C MET A 275 -22.63 -13.35 -9.21
N ARG A 276 -21.69 -12.81 -8.44
CA ARG A 276 -20.89 -13.58 -7.48
C ARG A 276 -21.77 -14.29 -6.45
N LYS A 277 -22.82 -13.63 -5.95
CA LYS A 277 -23.80 -14.24 -5.02
C LYS A 277 -24.47 -15.46 -5.64
N LEU A 278 -24.85 -15.39 -6.91
CA LEU A 278 -25.42 -16.53 -7.64
C LEU A 278 -24.40 -17.66 -7.78
N LEU A 279 -23.17 -17.37 -8.21
CA LEU A 279 -22.08 -18.34 -8.34
C LEU A 279 -21.75 -19.04 -7.01
N LEU A 280 -21.76 -18.30 -5.91
CA LEU A 280 -21.59 -18.87 -4.57
C LEU A 280 -22.75 -19.81 -4.19
N LYS A 281 -23.99 -19.49 -4.55
CA LYS A 281 -25.16 -20.37 -4.29
C LYS A 281 -25.07 -21.71 -5.03
N ILE A 282 -24.60 -21.72 -6.26
CA ILE A 282 -24.44 -22.95 -7.06
C ILE A 282 -23.13 -23.72 -6.75
N GLY A 283 -22.34 -23.26 -5.77
CA GLY A 283 -21.19 -23.99 -5.25
C GLY A 283 -19.88 -23.78 -6.00
N TYR A 284 -19.76 -22.74 -6.82
CA TYR A 284 -18.55 -22.46 -7.60
C TYR A 284 -17.30 -22.26 -6.73
N TRP A 285 -17.43 -21.61 -5.54
CA TRP A 285 -16.36 -21.50 -4.54
C TRP A 285 -16.69 -22.31 -3.28
N LYS A 286 -15.93 -23.37 -3.03
CA LYS A 286 -16.18 -24.26 -1.87
C LYS A 286 -15.53 -23.76 -0.58
N LYS A 287 -14.35 -23.12 -0.66
CA LYS A 287 -13.57 -22.67 0.51
C LYS A 287 -14.20 -21.42 1.15
N ASN A 288 -14.48 -21.48 2.46
CA ASN A 288 -15.03 -20.36 3.24
C ASN A 288 -16.35 -19.79 2.69
N ARG A 289 -17.20 -20.62 2.08
CA ARG A 289 -18.43 -20.20 1.38
C ARG A 289 -19.34 -19.31 2.23
N LYS A 290 -19.57 -19.66 3.49
CA LYS A 290 -20.43 -18.87 4.40
C LYS A 290 -19.90 -17.44 4.58
N TYR A 291 -18.61 -17.31 4.86
CA TYR A 291 -17.90 -16.04 4.96
C TYR A 291 -18.00 -15.21 3.65
N GLN A 292 -17.80 -15.86 2.49
CA GLN A 292 -17.88 -15.18 1.20
C GLN A 292 -19.30 -14.67 0.88
N ILE A 293 -20.34 -15.40 1.29
CA ILE A 293 -21.74 -14.96 1.13
C ILE A 293 -22.01 -13.74 2.01
N GLU A 294 -21.57 -13.78 3.26
CA GLU A 294 -21.72 -12.66 4.20
C GLU A 294 -21.02 -11.40 3.69
N LYS A 295 -19.74 -11.52 3.32
CA LYS A 295 -18.97 -10.43 2.70
C LYS A 295 -19.70 -9.84 1.48
N ASN A 296 -20.28 -10.69 0.65
CA ASN A 296 -20.98 -10.27 -0.55
C ASN A 296 -22.30 -9.53 -0.23
N ASN A 297 -23.04 -9.98 0.80
CA ASN A 297 -24.27 -9.31 1.23
C ASN A 297 -23.98 -7.92 1.79
N VAL A 298 -22.91 -7.78 2.60
CA VAL A 298 -22.44 -6.50 3.12
C VAL A 298 -22.09 -5.54 1.98
N ALA A 299 -21.35 -6.01 0.97
CA ALA A 299 -20.99 -5.18 -0.18
C ALA A 299 -22.21 -4.69 -0.98
N ILE A 300 -23.22 -5.56 -1.22
CA ILE A 300 -24.46 -5.18 -1.91
C ILE A 300 -25.23 -4.14 -1.10
N GLN A 301 -25.32 -4.31 0.22
CA GLN A 301 -25.97 -3.34 1.09
C GLN A 301 -25.31 -1.96 0.99
N LEU A 302 -23.96 -1.92 1.10
CA LEU A 302 -23.19 -0.69 1.03
C LEU A 302 -23.35 0.06 -0.30
N ILE A 303 -23.43 -0.68 -1.42
CA ILE A 303 -23.65 -0.07 -2.74
C ILE A 303 -25.04 0.57 -2.85
N ASN A 304 -26.04 -0.03 -2.21
CA ASN A 304 -27.42 0.51 -2.22
C ASN A 304 -27.60 1.73 -1.31
N GLU A 305 -26.64 2.01 -0.40
CA GLU A 305 -26.64 3.17 0.51
C GLU A 305 -25.97 4.41 -0.11
N ILE A 306 -25.36 4.29 -1.29
CA ILE A 306 -24.63 5.34 -2.03
C ILE A 306 -25.43 5.82 -3.23
#